data_a3f31467fad71b37899c87eb81c7079a
#
_entry.id   a3f31467fad71b37899c87eb81c7079a
#
_cell.length_a   1.000
_cell.length_b   1.000
_cell.length_c   1.000
_cell.angle_alpha   90.00
_cell.angle_beta   90.00
_cell.angle_gamma   90.00
#
_symmetry.space_group_name_H-M   'P 1'
#
loop_
_entity.id
_entity.type
_entity.pdbx_description
1 polymer ?
#
loop_
_entity_poly.entity_id
_entity_poly.type
_entity_poly.pdbx_seq_one_letter_code
_entity_poly.pdbx_strand_id
1 'polypeptide(L)'
;MAENTIQTGYQLEKYFMYAGLTIVLSFYLLFFYASAIYASFFRNAGSIIATAGDDIALYLDSIFDVKGIFTASPSLVIVYLGAFLFFAIGLIPHNIEGKNKKMNVGLAILGAFIADTLMAYKIDLGIHDLKIMAGVADADWCFYTSINFYMVLLFGFCAYLVWGYMFEMMLKEKRKKNGDVKASLIIKGLKEEIKTLKSELSVLESKIIEFEAQIKIILSQLEQLKKELENRMLNPDALSQNLTSFYMGWLQYLNGTDLTSEKVRCEETFNDFMQAQFNQVAILN
;
A
#
# COMPACT_ATOMS: atom_id res chain seq x y z
N MET A 1 18.06 -0.15 -18.24
CA MET A 1 17.48 -1.07 -17.25
C MET A 1 15.98 -0.96 -17.38
N ALA A 2 15.32 -2.03 -17.82
CA ALA A 2 13.88 -2.06 -18.02
C ALA A 2 13.20 -1.77 -16.66
N GLU A 3 12.36 -0.75 -16.64
CA GLU A 3 11.41 -0.51 -15.55
C GLU A 3 10.51 -1.75 -15.45
N ASN A 4 10.87 -2.71 -14.63
CA ASN A 4 9.95 -3.72 -14.17
C ASN A 4 8.91 -3.02 -13.29
N THR A 5 7.99 -2.35 -13.91
CA THR A 5 6.74 -1.95 -13.30
C THR A 5 6.12 -3.23 -12.75
N ILE A 6 5.90 -3.30 -11.45
CA ILE A 6 5.17 -4.39 -10.81
C ILE A 6 3.76 -4.31 -11.40
N GLN A 7 3.55 -4.99 -12.53
CA GLN A 7 2.24 -5.08 -13.16
C GLN A 7 1.45 -6.12 -12.37
N THR A 8 0.43 -5.69 -11.65
CA THR A 8 -0.51 -6.60 -10.96
C THR A 8 -1.38 -7.37 -11.94
N GLY A 9 -1.18 -7.19 -13.25
CA GLY A 9 -1.94 -7.82 -14.32
C GLY A 9 -3.37 -7.30 -14.45
N TYR A 10 -3.61 -6.04 -14.10
CA TYR A 10 -4.88 -5.37 -14.33
C TYR A 10 -5.15 -5.26 -15.84
N GLN A 11 -6.34 -5.71 -16.26
CA GLN A 11 -6.80 -5.63 -17.63
C GLN A 11 -8.10 -4.82 -17.70
N LEU A 12 -8.02 -3.64 -18.30
CA LEU A 12 -9.14 -2.70 -18.41
C LEU A 12 -10.34 -3.31 -19.14
N GLU A 13 -10.08 -4.07 -20.19
CA GLU A 13 -11.11 -4.75 -20.99
C GLU A 13 -11.91 -5.76 -20.16
N LYS A 14 -11.22 -6.58 -19.35
CA LYS A 14 -11.86 -7.54 -18.45
C LYS A 14 -12.71 -6.83 -17.40
N TYR A 15 -12.21 -5.72 -16.84
CA TYR A 15 -12.97 -4.95 -15.88
C TYR A 15 -14.29 -4.45 -16.48
N PHE A 16 -14.26 -3.84 -17.67
CA PHE A 16 -15.47 -3.35 -18.32
C PHE A 16 -16.42 -4.49 -18.74
N MET A 17 -15.89 -5.60 -19.22
CA MET A 17 -16.70 -6.77 -19.53
C MET A 17 -17.45 -7.29 -18.31
N TYR A 18 -16.75 -7.50 -17.19
CA TYR A 18 -17.39 -7.97 -15.94
C TYR A 18 -18.37 -6.93 -15.38
N ALA A 19 -18.02 -5.64 -15.44
CA ALA A 19 -18.90 -4.57 -14.99
C ALA A 19 -20.19 -4.49 -15.84
N GLY A 20 -20.06 -4.55 -17.15
CA GLY A 20 -21.21 -4.56 -18.07
C GLY A 20 -22.13 -5.75 -17.84
N LEU A 21 -21.57 -6.95 -17.75
CA LEU A 21 -22.35 -8.17 -17.44
C LEU A 21 -23.01 -8.09 -16.07
N THR A 22 -22.31 -7.60 -15.05
CA THR A 22 -22.89 -7.41 -13.72
C THR A 22 -24.06 -6.46 -13.75
N ILE A 23 -23.98 -5.33 -14.46
CA ILE A 23 -25.07 -4.37 -14.59
C ILE A 23 -26.28 -4.99 -15.29
N VAL A 24 -26.05 -5.66 -16.43
CA VAL A 24 -27.13 -6.31 -17.19
C VAL A 24 -27.84 -7.37 -16.33
N LEU A 25 -27.06 -8.24 -15.66
CA LEU A 25 -27.62 -9.25 -14.77
C LEU A 25 -28.31 -8.64 -13.55
N SER A 26 -27.85 -7.48 -13.05
CA SER A 26 -28.55 -6.76 -11.95
C SER A 26 -29.93 -6.31 -12.36
N PHE A 27 -30.09 -5.74 -13.55
CA PHE A 27 -31.40 -5.37 -14.10
C PHE A 27 -32.29 -6.61 -14.31
N TYR A 28 -31.70 -7.65 -14.91
CA TYR A 28 -32.42 -8.91 -15.09
C TYR A 28 -32.96 -9.46 -13.78
N LEU A 29 -32.11 -9.59 -12.74
CA LEU A 29 -32.52 -10.12 -11.43
C LEU A 29 -33.54 -9.23 -10.75
N LEU A 30 -33.41 -7.90 -10.85
CA LEU A 30 -34.37 -6.95 -10.30
C LEU A 30 -35.76 -7.18 -10.91
N PHE A 31 -35.86 -7.25 -12.24
CA PHE A 31 -37.10 -7.49 -12.93
C PHE A 31 -37.64 -8.89 -12.69
N PHE A 32 -36.79 -9.91 -12.66
CA PHE A 32 -37.15 -11.27 -12.34
C PHE A 32 -37.78 -11.38 -10.94
N TYR A 33 -37.08 -10.90 -9.91
CA TYR A 33 -37.57 -11.00 -8.54
C TYR A 33 -38.82 -10.12 -8.31
N ALA A 34 -38.89 -8.94 -8.92
CA ALA A 34 -40.08 -8.12 -8.85
C ALA A 34 -41.30 -8.84 -9.46
N SER A 35 -41.15 -9.43 -10.65
CA SER A 35 -42.18 -10.22 -11.30
C SER A 35 -42.55 -11.46 -10.50
N ALA A 36 -41.57 -12.19 -9.97
CA ALA A 36 -41.74 -13.39 -9.18
C ALA A 36 -42.50 -13.13 -7.85
N ILE A 37 -42.14 -12.05 -7.16
CA ILE A 37 -42.82 -11.65 -5.89
C ILE A 37 -44.23 -11.22 -6.20
N TYR A 38 -44.45 -10.44 -7.27
CA TYR A 38 -45.81 -10.09 -7.66
C TYR A 38 -46.67 -11.33 -7.97
N ALA A 39 -46.15 -12.24 -8.77
CA ALA A 39 -46.82 -13.52 -9.11
C ALA A 39 -47.14 -14.36 -7.88
N SER A 40 -46.23 -14.37 -6.89
CA SER A 40 -46.39 -15.20 -5.67
C SER A 40 -47.41 -14.66 -4.67
N PHE A 41 -47.52 -13.33 -4.54
CA PHE A 41 -48.25 -12.71 -3.44
C PHE A 41 -49.42 -11.79 -3.86
N PHE A 42 -49.39 -11.24 -5.06
CA PHE A 42 -50.34 -10.21 -5.52
C PHE A 42 -51.16 -10.64 -6.74
N ARG A 43 -50.80 -11.75 -7.38
CA ARG A 43 -51.54 -12.25 -8.53
C ARG A 43 -52.96 -12.68 -8.11
N ASN A 44 -53.98 -12.09 -8.72
CA ASN A 44 -55.39 -12.46 -8.49
C ASN A 44 -55.86 -13.35 -9.64
N ALA A 45 -56.05 -14.64 -9.37
CA ALA A 45 -56.48 -15.62 -10.36
C ALA A 45 -57.87 -15.28 -10.96
N GLY A 46 -58.83 -14.85 -10.15
CA GLY A 46 -60.14 -14.48 -10.61
C GLY A 46 -60.16 -13.30 -11.61
N SER A 47 -59.29 -12.30 -11.38
CA SER A 47 -59.17 -11.16 -12.28
C SER A 47 -58.54 -11.52 -13.63
N ILE A 48 -57.61 -12.48 -13.61
CA ILE A 48 -56.94 -12.95 -14.85
C ILE A 48 -57.95 -13.72 -15.71
N ILE A 49 -58.69 -14.65 -15.10
CA ILE A 49 -59.72 -15.43 -15.82
C ILE A 49 -60.81 -14.49 -16.41
N ALA A 50 -61.22 -13.47 -15.65
CA ALA A 50 -62.24 -12.52 -16.11
C ALA A 50 -61.76 -11.64 -17.27
N THR A 51 -60.43 -11.36 -17.37
CA THR A 51 -59.87 -10.45 -18.39
C THR A 51 -59.19 -11.13 -19.56
N ALA A 52 -58.76 -12.38 -19.39
CA ALA A 52 -57.94 -13.08 -20.40
C ALA A 52 -58.79 -13.63 -21.59
N GLY A 53 -60.09 -13.90 -21.40
CA GLY A 53 -60.94 -14.43 -22.49
C GLY A 53 -60.32 -15.64 -23.18
N ASP A 54 -60.19 -15.58 -24.50
CA ASP A 54 -59.62 -16.67 -25.32
C ASP A 54 -58.10 -16.83 -25.13
N ASP A 55 -57.40 -15.87 -24.57
CA ASP A 55 -55.94 -15.90 -24.31
C ASP A 55 -55.57 -16.56 -22.97
N ILE A 56 -56.56 -17.14 -22.27
CA ILE A 56 -56.36 -17.75 -20.93
C ILE A 56 -55.22 -18.78 -20.90
N ALA A 57 -55.04 -19.55 -21.99
CA ALA A 57 -53.99 -20.54 -22.11
C ALA A 57 -52.58 -19.94 -22.01
N LEU A 58 -52.39 -18.74 -22.50
CA LEU A 58 -51.10 -18.03 -22.42
C LEU A 58 -50.73 -17.62 -20.98
N TYR A 59 -51.72 -17.31 -20.16
CA TYR A 59 -51.56 -16.90 -18.76
C TYR A 59 -51.45 -18.08 -17.81
N LEU A 60 -52.00 -19.23 -18.18
CA LEU A 60 -52.05 -20.43 -17.30
C LEU A 60 -50.66 -21.00 -16.96
N ASP A 61 -49.72 -20.93 -17.91
CA ASP A 61 -48.32 -21.42 -17.72
C ASP A 61 -47.30 -20.27 -17.56
N SER A 62 -47.78 -19.04 -17.42
CA SER A 62 -46.88 -17.87 -17.28
C SER A 62 -46.29 -17.80 -15.88
N ILE A 63 -44.98 -17.99 -15.77
CA ILE A 63 -44.17 -17.83 -14.56
C ILE A 63 -44.01 -16.35 -14.20
N PHE A 64 -44.04 -15.48 -15.24
CA PHE A 64 -43.82 -14.05 -15.08
C PHE A 64 -45.14 -13.27 -15.22
N ASP A 65 -45.28 -12.24 -14.40
CA ASP A 65 -46.36 -11.28 -14.54
C ASP A 65 -45.79 -9.88 -14.76
N VAL A 66 -45.99 -9.36 -15.97
CA VAL A 66 -45.50 -8.04 -16.40
C VAL A 66 -46.09 -6.91 -15.54
N LYS A 67 -47.26 -7.12 -14.92
CA LYS A 67 -47.84 -6.14 -13.98
C LYS A 67 -46.93 -5.90 -12.78
N GLY A 68 -46.13 -6.88 -12.34
CA GLY A 68 -45.16 -6.70 -11.29
C GLY A 68 -44.04 -5.70 -11.59
N ILE A 69 -43.85 -5.36 -12.89
CA ILE A 69 -42.81 -4.44 -13.32
C ILE A 69 -43.35 -3.03 -13.63
N PHE A 70 -44.57 -2.92 -14.17
CA PHE A 70 -45.08 -1.70 -14.74
C PHE A 70 -46.27 -1.06 -14.05
N THR A 71 -46.86 -1.68 -13.00
CA THR A 71 -48.01 -1.12 -12.32
C THR A 71 -47.60 -0.29 -11.11
N ALA A 72 -47.82 1.01 -11.11
CA ALA A 72 -47.59 1.90 -9.99
C ALA A 72 -48.75 1.84 -8.98
N SER A 73 -48.62 1.01 -7.95
CA SER A 73 -49.57 1.05 -6.82
C SER A 73 -48.76 0.98 -5.49
N PRO A 74 -49.31 1.46 -4.34
CA PRO A 74 -48.60 1.40 -3.06
C PRO A 74 -48.17 0.00 -2.65
N SER A 75 -48.91 -1.04 -3.04
CA SER A 75 -48.58 -2.44 -2.79
C SER A 75 -47.33 -2.90 -3.57
N LEU A 76 -47.02 -2.27 -4.67
CA LEU A 76 -45.83 -2.57 -5.48
C LEU A 76 -44.54 -2.05 -4.87
N VAL A 77 -44.57 -1.10 -3.94
CA VAL A 77 -43.40 -0.71 -3.15
C VAL A 77 -42.85 -1.94 -2.43
N ILE A 78 -43.70 -2.81 -1.90
CA ILE A 78 -43.31 -4.04 -1.23
C ILE A 78 -42.66 -5.03 -2.21
N VAL A 79 -43.16 -5.10 -3.46
CA VAL A 79 -42.58 -5.93 -4.52
C VAL A 79 -41.15 -5.53 -4.83
N TYR A 80 -40.91 -4.23 -5.06
CA TYR A 80 -39.58 -3.72 -5.30
C TYR A 80 -38.66 -3.84 -4.08
N LEU A 81 -39.19 -3.58 -2.88
CA LEU A 81 -38.43 -3.74 -1.64
C LEU A 81 -38.00 -5.22 -1.45
N GLY A 82 -38.88 -6.17 -1.75
CA GLY A 82 -38.55 -7.58 -1.75
C GLY A 82 -37.49 -7.95 -2.76
N ALA A 83 -37.58 -7.44 -4.01
CA ALA A 83 -36.57 -7.64 -5.03
C ALA A 83 -35.20 -7.09 -4.58
N PHE A 84 -35.15 -5.88 -4.00
CA PHE A 84 -33.95 -5.31 -3.43
C PHE A 84 -33.39 -6.13 -2.27
N LEU A 85 -34.27 -6.74 -1.43
CA LEU A 85 -33.83 -7.60 -0.34
C LEU A 85 -33.09 -8.84 -0.87
N PHE A 86 -33.61 -9.52 -1.90
CA PHE A 86 -32.92 -10.62 -2.57
C PHE A 86 -31.56 -10.17 -3.14
N PHE A 87 -31.51 -8.98 -3.76
CA PHE A 87 -30.30 -8.41 -4.27
C PHE A 87 -29.28 -8.11 -3.15
N ALA A 88 -29.74 -7.58 -2.03
CA ALA A 88 -28.91 -7.30 -0.84
C ALA A 88 -28.31 -8.58 -0.24
N ILE A 89 -29.09 -9.67 -0.18
CA ILE A 89 -28.59 -10.98 0.24
C ILE A 89 -27.45 -11.44 -0.66
N GLY A 90 -27.51 -11.15 -1.96
CA GLY A 90 -26.44 -11.43 -2.94
C GLY A 90 -25.14 -10.70 -2.68
N LEU A 91 -25.17 -9.54 -2.04
CA LEU A 91 -23.97 -8.78 -1.69
C LEU A 91 -23.30 -9.28 -0.39
N ILE A 92 -24.01 -10.00 0.48
CA ILE A 92 -23.48 -10.48 1.75
C ILE A 92 -22.21 -11.32 1.58
N PRO A 93 -22.12 -12.33 0.67
CA PRO A 93 -20.93 -13.15 0.49
C PRO A 93 -19.67 -12.36 0.16
N HIS A 94 -19.82 -11.22 -0.52
CA HIS A 94 -18.69 -10.40 -0.97
C HIS A 94 -18.12 -9.50 0.13
N ASN A 95 -18.91 -9.22 1.17
CA ASN A 95 -18.53 -8.39 2.31
C ASN A 95 -18.07 -9.21 3.53
N ILE A 96 -18.13 -10.54 3.47
CA ILE A 96 -17.68 -11.41 4.55
C ILE A 96 -16.17 -11.50 4.54
N GLU A 97 -15.53 -11.06 5.63
CA GLU A 97 -14.10 -11.19 5.90
C GLU A 97 -13.89 -12.05 7.16
N GLY A 98 -12.75 -12.73 7.26
CA GLY A 98 -12.38 -13.47 8.45
C GLY A 98 -12.10 -14.96 8.23
N LYS A 99 -11.78 -15.64 9.34
CA LYS A 99 -11.32 -17.05 9.35
C LYS A 99 -12.37 -18.04 8.79
N ASN A 100 -13.65 -17.76 8.98
CA ASN A 100 -14.76 -18.63 8.58
C ASN A 100 -15.46 -18.16 7.29
N LYS A 101 -14.76 -17.36 6.44
CA LYS A 101 -15.34 -16.81 5.22
C LYS A 101 -16.05 -17.83 4.35
N LYS A 102 -15.43 -18.99 4.09
CA LYS A 102 -16.01 -20.03 3.21
C LYS A 102 -17.32 -20.59 3.77
N MET A 103 -17.39 -20.82 5.08
CA MET A 103 -18.59 -21.32 5.74
C MET A 103 -19.73 -20.31 5.69
N ASN A 104 -19.44 -19.04 5.99
CA ASN A 104 -20.45 -17.99 5.99
C ASN A 104 -20.97 -17.68 4.57
N VAL A 105 -20.10 -17.74 3.57
CA VAL A 105 -20.50 -17.64 2.16
C VAL A 105 -21.41 -18.82 1.77
N GLY A 106 -21.05 -20.04 2.17
CA GLY A 106 -21.88 -21.22 1.95
C GLY A 106 -23.27 -21.11 2.60
N LEU A 107 -23.33 -20.60 3.83
CA LEU A 107 -24.62 -20.37 4.54
C LEU A 107 -25.45 -19.29 3.84
N ALA A 108 -24.83 -18.21 3.34
CA ALA A 108 -25.55 -17.17 2.60
C ALA A 108 -26.14 -17.70 1.28
N ILE A 109 -25.36 -18.50 0.53
CA ILE A 109 -25.83 -19.15 -0.70
C ILE A 109 -26.96 -20.14 -0.41
N LEU A 110 -26.83 -20.94 0.66
CA LEU A 110 -27.88 -21.85 1.10
C LEU A 110 -29.16 -21.10 1.47
N GLY A 111 -29.02 -19.98 2.20
CA GLY A 111 -30.18 -19.13 2.54
C GLY A 111 -30.89 -18.58 1.31
N ALA A 112 -30.14 -18.10 0.31
CA ALA A 112 -30.66 -17.65 -0.97
C ALA A 112 -31.37 -18.79 -1.72
N PHE A 113 -30.78 -19.98 -1.76
CA PHE A 113 -31.41 -21.17 -2.39
C PHE A 113 -32.73 -21.55 -1.73
N ILE A 114 -32.80 -21.54 -0.39
CA ILE A 114 -34.05 -21.82 0.34
C ILE A 114 -35.09 -20.76 0.01
N ALA A 115 -34.72 -19.48 -0.02
CA ALA A 115 -35.66 -18.40 -0.34
C ALA A 115 -36.20 -18.52 -1.77
N ASP A 116 -35.34 -18.80 -2.74
CA ASP A 116 -35.77 -19.04 -4.13
C ASP A 116 -36.61 -20.28 -4.30
N THR A 117 -36.33 -21.35 -3.52
CA THR A 117 -37.15 -22.57 -3.52
C THR A 117 -38.55 -22.30 -2.99
N LEU A 118 -38.66 -21.51 -1.92
CA LEU A 118 -39.99 -21.12 -1.37
C LEU A 118 -40.74 -20.24 -2.37
N MET A 119 -40.06 -19.33 -3.06
CA MET A 119 -40.71 -18.52 -4.08
C MET A 119 -41.15 -19.34 -5.27
N ALA A 120 -40.30 -20.24 -5.77
CA ALA A 120 -40.63 -21.17 -6.85
C ALA A 120 -41.87 -22.03 -6.51
N TYR A 121 -41.92 -22.56 -5.27
CA TYR A 121 -43.08 -23.27 -4.79
C TYR A 121 -44.36 -22.42 -4.80
N LYS A 122 -44.28 -21.18 -4.32
CA LYS A 122 -45.45 -20.27 -4.32
C LYS A 122 -45.94 -19.90 -5.71
N ILE A 123 -45.03 -19.68 -6.64
CA ILE A 123 -45.38 -19.41 -8.05
C ILE A 123 -46.08 -20.61 -8.68
N ASP A 124 -45.51 -21.80 -8.49
CA ASP A 124 -46.06 -23.03 -9.08
C ASP A 124 -47.42 -23.40 -8.49
N LEU A 125 -47.59 -23.20 -7.17
CA LEU A 125 -48.90 -23.33 -6.50
C LEU A 125 -49.92 -22.35 -7.10
N GLY A 126 -49.54 -21.08 -7.31
CA GLY A 126 -50.42 -20.07 -7.92
C GLY A 126 -50.79 -20.40 -9.36
N ILE A 127 -49.89 -21.04 -10.13
CA ILE A 127 -50.21 -21.53 -11.47
C ILE A 127 -51.19 -22.71 -11.40
N HIS A 128 -51.01 -23.63 -10.45
CA HIS A 128 -51.90 -24.74 -10.23
C HIS A 128 -53.30 -24.26 -9.82
N ASP A 129 -53.42 -23.31 -8.90
CA ASP A 129 -54.70 -22.70 -8.48
C ASP A 129 -55.43 -22.06 -9.67
N LEU A 130 -54.68 -21.37 -10.56
CA LEU A 130 -55.24 -20.84 -11.82
C LEU A 130 -55.80 -21.94 -12.72
N LYS A 131 -55.08 -23.08 -12.86
CA LYS A 131 -55.53 -24.24 -13.66
C LYS A 131 -56.75 -24.89 -13.07
N ILE A 132 -56.89 -24.97 -11.72
CA ILE A 132 -58.08 -25.45 -11.06
C ILE A 132 -59.27 -24.57 -11.39
N MET A 133 -59.11 -23.24 -11.29
CA MET A 133 -60.20 -22.28 -11.58
C MET A 133 -60.61 -22.30 -13.05
N ALA A 134 -59.67 -22.59 -13.95
CA ALA A 134 -59.93 -22.73 -15.39
C ALA A 134 -60.49 -24.12 -15.77
N GLY A 135 -60.60 -25.05 -14.81
CA GLY A 135 -61.10 -26.40 -15.06
C GLY A 135 -60.15 -27.32 -15.83
N VAL A 136 -58.85 -26.97 -15.91
CA VAL A 136 -57.80 -27.71 -16.66
C VAL A 136 -56.67 -28.21 -15.75
N ALA A 137 -56.88 -28.30 -14.44
CA ALA A 137 -55.86 -28.72 -13.50
C ALA A 137 -55.61 -30.24 -13.56
N ASP A 138 -54.35 -30.65 -13.40
CA ASP A 138 -53.96 -32.04 -13.22
C ASP A 138 -54.37 -32.54 -11.84
N ALA A 139 -55.02 -33.72 -11.77
CA ALA A 139 -55.49 -34.31 -10.51
C ALA A 139 -54.33 -34.70 -9.58
N ASP A 140 -53.18 -35.05 -10.13
CA ASP A 140 -52.00 -35.55 -9.41
C ASP A 140 -50.87 -34.51 -9.35
N TRP A 141 -51.21 -33.21 -9.26
CA TRP A 141 -50.19 -32.17 -9.19
C TRP A 141 -49.31 -32.30 -7.96
N CYS A 142 -47.99 -32.13 -8.19
CA CYS A 142 -46.98 -32.10 -7.16
C CYS A 142 -45.88 -31.12 -7.57
N PHE A 143 -45.50 -30.19 -6.69
CA PHE A 143 -44.56 -29.11 -7.02
C PHE A 143 -43.22 -29.63 -7.54
N TYR A 144 -42.68 -30.75 -7.00
CA TYR A 144 -41.40 -31.33 -7.40
C TYR A 144 -41.45 -32.07 -8.76
N THR A 145 -42.60 -32.27 -9.36
CA THR A 145 -42.78 -32.80 -10.71
C THR A 145 -43.03 -31.70 -11.74
N SER A 146 -43.34 -30.49 -11.25
CA SER A 146 -43.67 -29.35 -12.10
C SER A 146 -42.44 -28.75 -12.77
N ILE A 147 -42.50 -28.57 -14.08
CA ILE A 147 -41.43 -27.91 -14.84
C ILE A 147 -41.30 -26.44 -14.47
N ASN A 148 -42.40 -25.77 -14.11
CA ASN A 148 -42.43 -24.36 -13.74
C ASN A 148 -41.63 -24.10 -12.48
N PHE A 149 -41.70 -25.02 -11.49
CA PHE A 149 -40.90 -24.95 -10.28
C PHE A 149 -39.39 -24.91 -10.61
N TYR A 150 -38.90 -25.79 -11.46
CA TYR A 150 -37.49 -25.85 -11.86
C TYR A 150 -37.08 -24.67 -12.72
N MET A 151 -37.99 -24.17 -13.57
CA MET A 151 -37.69 -22.97 -14.40
C MET A 151 -37.50 -21.74 -13.54
N VAL A 152 -38.31 -21.54 -12.50
CA VAL A 152 -38.11 -20.41 -11.57
C VAL A 152 -36.77 -20.52 -10.84
N LEU A 153 -36.37 -21.70 -10.37
CA LEU A 153 -35.07 -21.94 -9.75
C LEU A 153 -33.92 -21.68 -10.74
N LEU A 154 -34.07 -22.15 -12.00
CA LEU A 154 -33.03 -21.95 -13.00
C LEU A 154 -32.85 -20.48 -13.30
N PHE A 155 -33.93 -19.74 -13.58
CA PHE A 155 -33.86 -18.32 -13.96
C PHE A 155 -33.55 -17.41 -12.77
N GLY A 156 -33.91 -17.75 -11.55
CA GLY A 156 -33.61 -17.00 -10.33
C GLY A 156 -32.23 -17.35 -9.78
N PHE A 157 -32.11 -18.53 -9.20
CA PHE A 157 -30.93 -18.92 -8.45
C PHE A 157 -29.66 -19.06 -9.30
N CYS A 158 -29.74 -19.69 -10.51
CA CYS A 158 -28.57 -19.81 -11.37
C CYS A 158 -28.11 -18.45 -11.87
N ALA A 159 -29.02 -17.56 -12.27
CA ALA A 159 -28.68 -16.21 -12.67
C ALA A 159 -28.05 -15.41 -11.52
N TYR A 160 -28.55 -15.59 -10.30
CA TYR A 160 -27.96 -15.03 -9.08
C TYR A 160 -26.53 -15.50 -8.83
N LEU A 161 -26.24 -16.80 -8.99
CA LEU A 161 -24.87 -17.34 -8.86
C LEU A 161 -23.93 -16.75 -9.92
N VAL A 162 -24.38 -16.67 -11.17
CA VAL A 162 -23.60 -16.07 -12.26
C VAL A 162 -23.33 -14.59 -11.99
N TRP A 163 -24.33 -13.85 -11.52
CA TRP A 163 -24.17 -12.46 -11.13
C TRP A 163 -23.12 -12.29 -10.02
N GLY A 164 -23.21 -13.10 -8.95
CA GLY A 164 -22.26 -13.08 -7.85
C GLY A 164 -20.83 -13.35 -8.31
N TYR A 165 -20.65 -14.32 -9.20
CA TYR A 165 -19.34 -14.63 -9.79
C TYR A 165 -18.78 -13.45 -10.62
N MET A 166 -19.60 -12.84 -11.47
CA MET A 166 -19.18 -11.69 -12.31
C MET A 166 -18.85 -10.48 -11.45
N PHE A 167 -19.64 -10.22 -10.42
CA PHE A 167 -19.38 -9.14 -9.44
C PHE A 167 -18.06 -9.35 -8.70
N GLU A 168 -17.77 -10.57 -8.25
CA GLU A 168 -16.48 -10.87 -7.60
C GLU A 168 -15.31 -10.67 -8.55
N MET A 169 -15.43 -11.09 -9.80
CA MET A 169 -14.38 -10.89 -10.82
C MET A 169 -14.14 -9.40 -11.11
N MET A 170 -15.20 -8.59 -11.20
CA MET A 170 -15.11 -7.14 -11.32
C MET A 170 -14.36 -6.53 -10.12
N LEU A 171 -14.69 -6.93 -8.88
CA LEU A 171 -14.02 -6.45 -7.67
C LEU A 171 -12.54 -6.88 -7.63
N LYS A 172 -12.21 -8.09 -8.06
CA LYS A 172 -10.81 -8.56 -8.16
C LYS A 172 -10.00 -7.68 -9.12
N GLU A 173 -10.53 -7.38 -10.30
CA GLU A 173 -9.86 -6.49 -11.26
C GLU A 173 -9.71 -5.06 -10.70
N LYS A 174 -10.72 -4.53 -10.02
CA LYS A 174 -10.64 -3.22 -9.34
C LYS A 174 -9.55 -3.20 -8.25
N ARG A 175 -9.40 -4.27 -7.47
CA ARG A 175 -8.34 -4.39 -6.45
C ARG A 175 -6.94 -4.41 -7.07
N LYS A 176 -6.75 -5.08 -8.22
CA LYS A 176 -5.48 -5.05 -8.98
C LYS A 176 -5.12 -3.63 -9.40
N LYS A 177 -6.06 -2.89 -9.99
CA LYS A 177 -5.87 -1.48 -10.36
C LYS A 177 -5.43 -0.63 -9.18
N ASN A 178 -6.07 -0.77 -8.02
CA ASN A 178 -5.72 -0.03 -6.82
C ASN A 178 -4.32 -0.41 -6.30
N GLY A 179 -3.92 -1.68 -6.46
CA GLY A 179 -2.57 -2.15 -6.15
C GLY A 179 -1.50 -1.47 -7.02
N ASP A 180 -1.74 -1.36 -8.32
CA ASP A 180 -0.83 -0.69 -9.27
C ASP A 180 -0.66 0.80 -8.95
N VAL A 181 -1.76 1.49 -8.62
CA VAL A 181 -1.71 2.91 -8.22
C VAL A 181 -0.91 3.10 -6.95
N LYS A 182 -1.13 2.26 -5.92
CA LYS A 182 -0.35 2.33 -4.66
C LYS A 182 1.12 2.04 -4.92
N ALA A 183 1.46 1.01 -5.70
CA ALA A 183 2.83 0.66 -6.04
C ALA A 183 3.52 1.81 -6.79
N SER A 184 2.85 2.44 -7.76
CA SER A 184 3.40 3.58 -8.51
C SER A 184 3.68 4.80 -7.62
N LEU A 185 2.80 5.09 -6.66
CA LEU A 185 2.99 6.18 -5.68
C LEU A 185 4.18 5.90 -4.76
N ILE A 186 4.32 4.67 -4.26
CA ILE A 186 5.46 4.27 -3.42
C ILE A 186 6.77 4.38 -4.21
N ILE A 187 6.80 3.87 -5.45
CA ILE A 187 7.97 3.95 -6.32
C ILE A 187 8.35 5.41 -6.60
N LYS A 188 7.37 6.28 -6.84
CA LYS A 188 7.62 7.71 -7.04
C LYS A 188 8.23 8.36 -5.79
N GLY A 189 7.66 8.09 -4.60
CA GLY A 189 8.19 8.56 -3.33
C GLY A 189 9.64 8.11 -3.08
N LEU A 190 9.92 6.81 -3.28
CA LEU A 190 11.27 6.26 -3.14
C LEU A 190 12.26 6.86 -4.16
N LYS A 191 11.84 7.12 -5.41
CA LYS A 191 12.68 7.79 -6.40
C LYS A 191 13.05 9.22 -5.98
N GLU A 192 12.12 9.96 -5.40
CA GLU A 192 12.36 11.31 -4.86
C GLU A 192 13.33 11.26 -3.67
N GLU A 193 13.15 10.32 -2.74
CA GLU A 193 14.05 10.11 -1.61
C GLU A 193 15.49 9.75 -2.06
N ILE A 194 15.64 8.83 -3.01
CA ILE A 194 16.94 8.50 -3.61
C ILE A 194 17.59 9.74 -4.24
N LYS A 195 16.82 10.60 -4.89
CA LYS A 195 17.34 11.84 -5.49
C LYS A 195 17.85 12.79 -4.42
N THR A 196 17.14 12.95 -3.32
CA THR A 196 17.53 13.79 -2.18
C THR A 196 18.81 13.27 -1.52
N LEU A 197 18.84 11.95 -1.21
CA LEU A 197 20.03 11.30 -0.63
C LEU A 197 21.27 11.40 -1.53
N LYS A 198 21.10 11.28 -2.85
CA LYS A 198 22.22 11.48 -3.79
C LYS A 198 22.74 12.93 -3.78
N SER A 199 21.85 13.92 -3.64
CA SER A 199 22.23 15.32 -3.49
C SER A 199 22.98 15.55 -2.19
N GLU A 200 22.51 15.00 -1.07
CA GLU A 200 23.20 15.09 0.23
C GLU A 200 24.57 14.41 0.19
N LEU A 201 24.66 13.26 -0.46
CA LEU A 201 25.92 12.55 -0.64
C LEU A 201 26.94 13.39 -1.41
N SER A 202 26.54 14.06 -2.50
CA SER A 202 27.44 14.95 -3.26
C SER A 202 27.92 16.15 -2.43
N VAL A 203 27.06 16.70 -1.56
CA VAL A 203 27.44 17.78 -0.63
C VAL A 203 28.43 17.27 0.42
N LEU A 204 28.24 16.07 0.95
CA LEU A 204 29.17 15.47 1.90
C LEU A 204 30.52 15.16 1.25
N GLU A 205 30.52 14.64 0.01
CA GLU A 205 31.76 14.40 -0.75
C GLU A 205 32.54 15.71 -0.97
N SER A 206 31.86 16.81 -1.30
CA SER A 206 32.55 18.11 -1.46
C SER A 206 33.11 18.63 -0.13
N LYS A 207 32.45 18.41 1.01
CA LYS A 207 32.99 18.76 2.32
C LYS A 207 34.20 17.90 2.71
N ILE A 208 34.23 16.63 2.35
CA ILE A 208 35.38 15.76 2.57
C ILE A 208 36.60 16.32 1.83
N ILE A 209 36.44 16.66 0.56
CA ILE A 209 37.52 17.25 -0.24
C ILE A 209 38.02 18.58 0.39
N GLU A 210 37.09 19.40 0.89
CA GLU A 210 37.46 20.67 1.56
C GLU A 210 38.27 20.39 2.84
N PHE A 211 37.81 19.45 3.68
CA PHE A 211 38.53 19.08 4.90
C PHE A 211 39.90 18.46 4.60
N GLU A 212 40.03 17.62 3.59
CA GLU A 212 41.31 17.09 3.16
C GLU A 212 42.28 18.19 2.72
N ALA A 213 41.78 19.21 2.01
CA ALA A 213 42.58 20.38 1.65
C ALA A 213 43.02 21.18 2.88
N GLN A 214 42.13 21.41 3.85
CA GLN A 214 42.42 22.09 5.11
C GLN A 214 43.49 21.33 5.93
N ILE A 215 43.34 20.02 6.04
CA ILE A 215 44.31 19.15 6.73
C ILE A 215 45.70 19.30 6.08
N LYS A 216 45.78 19.30 4.75
CA LYS A 216 47.02 19.46 4.03
C LYS A 216 47.70 20.84 4.28
N ILE A 217 46.89 21.90 4.34
CA ILE A 217 47.37 23.23 4.70
C ILE A 217 47.92 23.26 6.12
N ILE A 218 47.16 22.72 7.10
CA ILE A 218 47.56 22.68 8.50
C ILE A 218 48.84 21.87 8.67
N LEU A 219 48.97 20.73 8.00
CA LEU A 219 50.21 19.92 8.03
C LEU A 219 51.42 20.69 7.49
N SER A 220 51.26 21.45 6.37
CA SER A 220 52.33 22.28 5.83
C SER A 220 52.72 23.40 6.77
N GLN A 221 51.78 24.05 7.43
CA GLN A 221 52.02 25.08 8.44
C GLN A 221 52.75 24.52 9.67
N LEU A 222 52.37 23.33 10.11
CA LEU A 222 53.01 22.65 11.22
C LEU A 222 54.47 22.31 10.88
N GLU A 223 54.73 21.83 9.69
CA GLU A 223 56.10 21.55 9.22
C GLU A 223 56.95 22.82 9.12
N GLN A 224 56.34 23.92 8.64
CA GLN A 224 57.01 25.19 8.61
C GLN A 224 57.34 25.71 10.02
N LEU A 225 56.37 25.66 10.95
CA LEU A 225 56.58 26.06 12.34
C LEU A 225 57.66 25.20 13.02
N LYS A 226 57.66 23.88 12.71
CA LYS A 226 58.71 22.98 13.24
C LYS A 226 60.10 23.42 12.75
N LYS A 227 60.27 23.73 11.45
CA LYS A 227 61.51 24.24 10.90
C LYS A 227 61.92 25.60 11.50
N GLU A 228 60.94 26.50 11.70
CA GLU A 228 61.21 27.81 12.35
C GLU A 228 61.61 27.60 13.82
N LEU A 229 61.02 26.66 14.52
CA LEU A 229 61.37 26.29 15.89
C LEU A 229 62.81 25.71 15.93
N GLU A 230 63.10 24.75 15.05
CA GLU A 230 64.45 24.20 14.89
C GLU A 230 65.50 25.26 14.58
N ASN A 231 65.17 26.24 13.74
CA ASN A 231 66.05 27.34 13.39
C ASN A 231 66.20 28.40 14.48
N ARG A 232 65.17 28.66 15.28
CA ARG A 232 65.18 29.68 16.37
C ARG A 232 65.61 29.11 17.72
N MET A 233 65.18 27.90 18.00
CA MET A 233 65.60 27.19 19.21
C MET A 233 66.78 26.31 18.87
N LEU A 234 67.95 26.89 19.04
CA LEU A 234 69.07 25.98 19.23
C LEU A 234 69.67 25.45 17.91
N ASN A 235 70.26 26.31 17.23
CA ASN A 235 71.57 25.90 16.78
C ASN A 235 72.44 25.91 18.07
N PRO A 236 72.69 24.75 18.72
CA PRO A 236 73.45 24.65 19.97
C PRO A 236 74.83 25.31 19.81
N ASP A 237 75.34 25.24 18.58
CA ASP A 237 76.58 25.87 18.19
C ASP A 237 76.50 27.40 18.21
N ALA A 238 75.45 28.03 17.66
CA ALA A 238 75.22 29.44 17.70
C ALA A 238 75.00 29.94 19.15
N LEU A 239 74.27 29.24 19.94
CA LEU A 239 74.07 29.56 21.36
C LEU A 239 75.42 29.45 22.12
N SER A 240 76.15 28.39 21.93
CA SER A 240 77.48 28.18 22.50
C SER A 240 78.43 29.28 22.11
N GLN A 241 78.48 29.67 20.84
CA GLN A 241 79.32 30.78 20.34
C GLN A 241 78.89 32.12 20.97
N ASN A 242 77.61 32.40 21.07
CA ASN A 242 77.15 33.66 21.68
C ASN A 242 77.47 33.69 23.20
N LEU A 243 77.26 32.58 23.91
CA LEU A 243 77.63 32.45 25.33
C LEU A 243 79.17 32.58 25.51
N THR A 244 79.91 31.96 24.63
CA THR A 244 81.40 32.07 24.69
C THR A 244 81.86 33.52 24.39
N SER A 245 81.25 34.18 23.42
CA SER A 245 81.56 35.61 23.07
C SER A 245 81.14 36.52 24.27
N PHE A 246 80.01 36.27 24.92
CA PHE A 246 79.62 37.02 26.13
C PHE A 246 80.63 36.80 27.25
N TYR A 247 80.96 35.54 27.50
CA TYR A 247 81.96 35.15 28.52
C TYR A 247 83.31 35.82 28.29
N MET A 248 83.84 35.81 27.04
CA MET A 248 85.08 36.46 26.67
C MET A 248 85.02 37.97 26.91
N GLY A 249 83.94 38.66 26.58
CA GLY A 249 83.73 40.07 26.86
C GLY A 249 83.75 40.34 28.39
N TRP A 250 83.11 39.47 29.16
CA TRP A 250 83.08 39.55 30.64
C TRP A 250 84.52 39.31 31.23
N LEU A 251 85.23 38.34 30.74
CA LEU A 251 86.65 38.14 31.13
C LEU A 251 87.53 39.31 30.85
N GLN A 252 87.36 40.00 29.70
CA GLN A 252 88.06 41.15 29.32
C GLN A 252 87.81 42.32 30.34
N TYR A 253 86.57 42.47 30.74
CA TYR A 253 86.20 43.45 31.78
C TYR A 253 86.91 43.12 33.13
N LEU A 254 86.85 41.87 33.59
CA LEU A 254 87.43 41.41 34.82
C LEU A 254 88.96 41.55 34.82
N ASN A 255 89.64 41.38 33.69
CA ASN A 255 91.05 41.59 33.50
C ASN A 255 91.45 43.05 33.68
N GLY A 256 90.56 43.99 33.40
CA GLY A 256 90.82 45.45 33.60
C GLY A 256 90.61 45.92 35.02
N THR A 257 90.02 45.05 35.94
CA THR A 257 89.58 45.45 37.29
C THR A 257 90.35 44.75 38.40
N ASP A 258 91.48 44.21 38.26
CA ASP A 258 92.32 43.56 39.28
C ASP A 258 91.62 42.52 40.21
N LEU A 259 90.48 41.98 39.77
CA LEU A 259 89.59 41.02 40.54
C LEU A 259 89.93 39.58 40.17
N THR A 260 91.14 39.11 40.58
CA THR A 260 91.64 37.78 40.20
C THR A 260 90.79 36.63 40.77
N SER A 261 90.25 36.75 41.97
CA SER A 261 89.39 35.74 42.57
C SER A 261 88.06 35.58 41.83
N GLU A 262 87.46 36.68 41.38
CA GLU A 262 86.17 36.69 40.63
C GLU A 262 86.36 36.15 39.23
N LYS A 263 87.50 36.32 38.65
CA LYS A 263 87.82 35.75 37.34
C LYS A 263 87.84 34.20 37.37
N VAL A 264 88.50 33.60 38.36
CA VAL A 264 88.60 32.16 38.51
C VAL A 264 87.19 31.58 38.74
N ARG A 265 86.40 32.26 39.60
CA ARG A 265 85.01 31.82 39.86
C ARG A 265 84.14 31.97 38.62
N CYS A 266 84.29 32.99 37.82
CA CYS A 266 83.57 33.17 36.56
C CYS A 266 83.93 32.06 35.55
N GLU A 267 85.18 31.71 35.47
CA GLU A 267 85.73 30.67 34.61
C GLU A 267 85.18 29.27 34.98
N GLU A 268 85.24 28.94 36.25
CA GLU A 268 84.64 27.72 36.77
C GLU A 268 83.09 27.58 36.51
N THR A 269 82.40 28.67 36.84
CA THR A 269 80.93 28.71 36.64
C THR A 269 80.52 28.58 35.17
N PHE A 270 81.25 29.23 34.27
CA PHE A 270 80.99 29.15 32.83
C PHE A 270 81.26 27.73 32.29
N ASN A 271 82.39 27.14 32.71
CA ASN A 271 82.76 25.79 32.29
C ASN A 271 81.79 24.78 32.79
N ASP A 272 81.37 24.86 34.06
CA ASP A 272 80.36 23.98 34.65
C ASP A 272 79.01 24.12 33.93
N PHE A 273 78.59 25.37 33.59
CA PHE A 273 77.33 25.59 32.86
C PHE A 273 77.45 25.02 31.45
N MET A 274 78.49 25.25 30.70
CA MET A 274 78.69 24.73 29.35
C MET A 274 78.70 23.19 29.36
N GLN A 275 79.35 22.58 30.34
CA GLN A 275 79.45 21.15 30.50
C GLN A 275 78.10 20.54 30.84
N ALA A 276 77.32 21.17 31.75
CA ALA A 276 76.00 20.70 32.14
C ALA A 276 74.96 20.83 31.03
N GLN A 277 74.99 21.94 30.25
CA GLN A 277 73.91 22.23 29.28
C GLN A 277 74.23 21.66 27.87
N PHE A 278 75.48 21.68 27.42
CA PHE A 278 75.82 21.28 26.04
C PHE A 278 76.31 19.81 25.91
N ASN A 279 76.83 19.18 27.00
CA ASN A 279 77.12 17.76 26.99
C ASN A 279 75.88 16.85 27.13
N GLN A 280 74.76 17.37 27.68
CA GLN A 280 73.50 16.62 27.68
C GLN A 280 72.82 16.57 26.32
N VAL A 281 73.02 17.53 25.42
CA VAL A 281 72.47 17.54 24.08
C VAL A 281 73.13 16.51 23.16
N ALA A 282 74.40 16.12 23.44
CA ALA A 282 75.12 15.09 22.68
C ALA A 282 74.68 13.66 22.98
N ILE A 283 73.86 13.45 24.04
CA ILE A 283 73.38 12.10 24.45
C ILE A 283 71.93 11.87 23.90
N LEU A 284 71.27 12.89 23.38
CA LEU A 284 69.89 12.83 22.87
C LEU A 284 69.76 12.85 21.33
N ASN A 285 70.86 12.86 20.60
CA ASN A 285 70.97 12.61 19.16
C ASN A 285 71.66 11.26 18.91
#